data_56c2843bc42145247df8c6c7d7a8023f
#
_entry.id   56c2843bc42145247df8c6c7d7a8023f
#
_cell.length_a   1.000
_cell.length_b   1.000
_cell.length_c   1.000
_cell.angle_alpha   90.00
_cell.angle_beta   90.00
_cell.angle_gamma   90.00
#
_symmetry.space_group_name_H-M   'P 1'
#
loop_
_entity.id
_entity.type
_entity.pdbx_description
1 polymer ?
#
loop_
_entity_poly.entity_id
_entity_poly.type
_entity_poly.pdbx_seq_one_letter_code
_entity_poly.pdbx_strand_id
1 'polypeptide(L)'
;MPRVLVIHGAGMNMRGKVQTEIFGPMTLPQYDERIRGYAAEFGLEVEIFHSNIEGEVVNKIYEANDRGIDAAIFNPAAFGTGYPALVAALSQVKFPTIEVHISNPIRRGPASQTAAVSQGVVAGFGVAGYALALRGLKDLLAAKK
;
A
#
# COMPACT_ATOMS: atom_id res chain seq x y z
N MET A 1 -1.72 16.33 11.86
CA MET A 1 -2.15 15.62 10.64
C MET A 1 -1.34 14.35 10.52
N PRO A 2 -1.98 13.16 10.60
CA PRO A 2 -1.24 11.91 10.49
C PRO A 2 -0.56 11.77 9.13
N ARG A 3 0.62 11.14 9.13
CA ARG A 3 1.43 10.94 7.93
C ARG A 3 1.42 9.46 7.55
N VAL A 4 1.03 9.19 6.31
CA VAL A 4 0.88 7.83 5.78
C VAL A 4 1.86 7.63 4.63
N LEU A 5 2.66 6.56 4.71
CA LEU A 5 3.55 6.17 3.61
C LEU A 5 2.77 5.23 2.69
N VAL A 6 2.67 5.57 1.42
CA VAL A 6 2.03 4.72 0.40
C VAL A 6 3.14 4.11 -0.43
N ILE A 7 3.23 2.79 -0.43
CA ILE A 7 4.25 2.05 -1.18
C ILE A 7 3.62 1.29 -2.32
N HIS A 8 4.11 1.55 -3.52
CA HIS A 8 3.76 0.80 -4.73
C HIS A 8 4.85 -0.23 -5.01
N GLY A 9 4.49 -1.50 -5.01
CA GLY A 9 5.43 -2.60 -5.21
C GLY A 9 5.79 -2.87 -6.66
N ALA A 10 6.46 -3.99 -6.89
CA ALA A 10 7.03 -4.33 -8.19
C ALA A 10 5.95 -4.45 -9.26
N GLY A 11 6.16 -3.76 -10.37
CA GLY A 11 5.26 -3.78 -11.51
C GLY A 11 4.20 -2.69 -11.51
N MET A 12 4.05 -1.93 -10.43
CA MET A 12 3.04 -0.86 -10.36
C MET A 12 3.28 0.23 -11.41
N ASN A 13 4.54 0.45 -11.80
CA ASN A 13 4.87 1.41 -12.87
C ASN A 13 4.29 1.00 -14.24
N MET A 14 3.86 -0.24 -14.39
CA MET A 14 3.26 -0.74 -15.63
C MET A 14 1.74 -0.62 -15.66
N ARG A 15 1.13 -0.08 -14.61
CA ARG A 15 -0.33 0.13 -14.58
C ARG A 15 -0.75 1.08 -15.69
N GLY A 16 -1.85 0.72 -16.39
CA GLY A 16 -2.34 1.46 -17.54
C GLY A 16 -1.62 1.15 -18.85
N LYS A 17 -0.54 0.38 -18.80
CA LYS A 17 0.28 0.01 -19.96
C LYS A 17 0.10 -1.44 -20.38
N VAL A 18 -0.07 -2.35 -19.41
CA VAL A 18 -0.27 -3.78 -19.65
C VAL A 18 -1.38 -4.29 -18.75
N GLN A 19 -1.96 -5.44 -19.13
CA GLN A 19 -2.98 -6.13 -18.33
C GLN A 19 -4.15 -5.22 -17.94
N THR A 20 -4.53 -4.32 -18.85
CA THR A 20 -5.59 -3.33 -18.58
C THR A 20 -6.95 -3.98 -18.35
N GLU A 21 -7.17 -5.20 -18.85
CA GLU A 21 -8.38 -5.99 -18.61
C GLU A 21 -8.52 -6.44 -17.15
N ILE A 22 -7.40 -6.48 -16.40
CA ILE A 22 -7.39 -6.87 -14.99
C ILE A 22 -7.36 -5.64 -14.09
N PHE A 23 -6.46 -4.68 -14.41
CA PHE A 23 -6.15 -3.55 -13.53
C PHE A 23 -6.73 -2.21 -14.01
N GLY A 24 -7.31 -2.18 -15.22
CA GLY A 24 -7.88 -0.98 -15.79
C GLY A 24 -6.84 -0.09 -16.49
N PRO A 25 -7.28 1.03 -17.09
CA PRO A 25 -6.42 1.88 -17.92
C PRO A 25 -5.65 2.95 -17.16
N MET A 26 -5.88 3.12 -15.86
CA MET A 26 -5.25 4.18 -15.08
C MET A 26 -3.76 3.93 -14.88
N THR A 27 -2.94 4.93 -15.16
CA THR A 27 -1.49 4.87 -14.97
C THR A 27 -1.11 5.13 -13.51
N LEU A 28 0.14 4.80 -13.13
CA LEU A 28 0.59 5.03 -11.76
C LEU A 28 0.53 6.51 -11.36
N PRO A 29 0.98 7.48 -12.17
CA PRO A 29 0.81 8.89 -11.81
C PRO A 29 -0.65 9.28 -11.58
N GLN A 30 -1.59 8.69 -12.32
CA GLN A 30 -3.02 8.94 -12.11
C GLN A 30 -3.50 8.34 -10.80
N TYR A 31 -3.02 7.15 -10.40
CA TYR A 31 -3.29 6.59 -9.08
C TYR A 31 -2.78 7.52 -7.98
N ASP A 32 -1.56 8.03 -8.14
CA ASP A 32 -0.95 8.90 -7.13
C ASP A 32 -1.77 10.18 -6.94
N GLU A 33 -2.25 10.77 -8.03
CA GLU A 33 -3.09 11.96 -7.96
C GLU A 33 -4.39 11.68 -7.19
N ARG A 34 -5.03 10.55 -7.47
CA ARG A 34 -6.26 10.15 -6.79
C ARG A 34 -5.99 9.89 -5.29
N ILE A 35 -4.88 9.24 -4.99
CA ILE A 35 -4.50 8.96 -3.59
C ILE A 35 -4.29 10.27 -2.82
N ARG A 36 -3.61 11.24 -3.42
CA ARG A 36 -3.42 12.55 -2.79
C ARG A 36 -4.75 13.26 -2.54
N GLY A 37 -5.67 13.15 -3.48
CA GLY A 37 -7.02 13.73 -3.33
C GLY A 37 -7.79 13.09 -2.18
N TYR A 38 -7.76 11.76 -2.08
CA TYR A 38 -8.40 11.05 -0.98
C TYR A 38 -7.77 11.43 0.37
N ALA A 39 -6.44 11.51 0.43
CA ALA A 39 -5.76 11.87 1.66
C ALA A 39 -6.16 13.27 2.13
N ALA A 40 -6.22 14.24 1.20
CA ALA A 40 -6.65 15.59 1.51
C ALA A 40 -8.09 15.61 2.07
N GLU A 41 -8.98 14.81 1.46
CA GLU A 41 -10.37 14.70 1.91
C GLU A 41 -10.46 14.21 3.35
N PHE A 42 -9.59 13.26 3.73
CA PHE A 42 -9.62 12.66 5.07
C PHE A 42 -8.71 13.36 6.07
N GLY A 43 -8.05 14.44 5.69
CA GLY A 43 -7.15 15.17 6.59
C GLY A 43 -5.86 14.44 6.89
N LEU A 44 -5.36 13.66 5.93
CA LEU A 44 -4.12 12.89 6.05
C LEU A 44 -3.07 13.44 5.10
N GLU A 45 -1.81 13.30 5.50
CA GLU A 45 -0.67 13.63 4.68
C GLU A 45 -0.09 12.34 4.12
N VAL A 46 0.19 12.27 2.81
CA VAL A 46 0.75 11.07 2.21
C VAL A 46 2.12 11.35 1.61
N GLU A 47 2.99 10.36 1.76
CA GLU A 47 4.27 10.27 1.06
C GLU A 47 4.17 9.03 0.18
N ILE A 48 4.43 9.15 -1.12
CA ILE A 48 4.25 8.05 -2.07
C ILE A 48 5.62 7.60 -2.56
N PHE A 49 5.85 6.29 -2.55
CA PHE A 49 7.12 5.67 -2.93
C PHE A 49 6.86 4.47 -3.82
N HIS A 50 7.66 4.31 -4.86
CA HIS A 50 7.62 3.15 -5.74
C HIS A 50 9.02 2.61 -5.95
N SER A 51 9.15 1.28 -5.95
CA SER A 51 10.36 0.60 -6.40
C SER A 51 10.02 -0.80 -6.87
N ASN A 52 10.78 -1.27 -7.87
CA ASN A 52 10.74 -2.65 -8.32
C ASN A 52 11.83 -3.49 -7.63
N ILE A 53 12.57 -2.90 -6.70
CA ILE A 53 13.71 -3.55 -6.03
C ILE A 53 13.35 -3.80 -4.57
N GLU A 54 13.30 -5.06 -4.17
CA GLU A 54 12.90 -5.46 -2.81
C GLU A 54 13.69 -4.72 -1.73
N GLY A 55 15.00 -4.66 -1.86
CA GLY A 55 15.86 -4.01 -0.86
C GLY A 55 15.55 -2.54 -0.66
N GLU A 56 15.17 -1.84 -1.72
CA GLU A 56 14.79 -0.44 -1.62
C GLU A 56 13.49 -0.26 -0.83
N VAL A 57 12.54 -1.17 -1.03
CA VAL A 57 11.28 -1.14 -0.28
C VAL A 57 11.52 -1.44 1.19
N VAL A 58 12.34 -2.46 1.48
CA VAL A 58 12.74 -2.82 2.85
C VAL A 58 13.38 -1.61 3.54
N ASN A 59 14.34 -0.96 2.88
CA ASN A 59 15.02 0.22 3.42
C ASN A 59 14.04 1.36 3.67
N LYS A 60 13.08 1.55 2.77
CA LYS A 60 12.07 2.59 2.92
C LYS A 60 11.18 2.34 4.14
N ILE A 61 10.79 1.10 4.36
CA ILE A 61 9.97 0.70 5.51
C ILE A 61 10.71 1.01 6.82
N TYR A 62 11.97 0.61 6.93
CA TYR A 62 12.75 0.86 8.14
C TYR A 62 13.02 2.34 8.35
N GLU A 63 13.34 3.07 7.28
CA GLU A 63 13.57 4.51 7.35
C GLU A 63 12.32 5.25 7.83
N ALA A 64 11.15 4.86 7.34
CA ALA A 64 9.87 5.42 7.76
C ALA A 64 9.61 5.15 9.25
N ASN A 65 9.94 3.94 9.72
CA ASN A 65 9.82 3.60 11.12
C ASN A 65 10.71 4.50 11.99
N ASP A 66 11.93 4.74 11.56
CA ASP A 66 12.88 5.59 12.29
C ASP A 66 12.40 7.05 12.36
N ARG A 67 11.71 7.52 11.32
CA ARG A 67 11.16 8.87 11.27
C ARG A 67 9.85 9.03 12.06
N GLY A 68 9.25 7.93 12.50
CA GLY A 68 7.99 7.98 13.21
C GLY A 68 6.78 8.18 12.33
N ILE A 69 6.76 7.60 11.13
CA ILE A 69 5.58 7.60 10.26
C ILE A 69 4.40 6.97 11.02
N ASP A 70 3.18 7.47 10.81
CA ASP A 70 2.03 7.03 11.58
C ASP A 70 1.42 5.73 11.07
N ALA A 71 1.45 5.50 9.75
CA ALA A 71 0.88 4.30 9.13
C ALA A 71 1.41 4.14 7.72
N ALA A 72 1.15 2.98 7.11
CA ALA A 72 1.49 2.75 5.72
C ALA A 72 0.36 2.04 4.98
N ILE A 73 0.30 2.28 3.68
CA ILE A 73 -0.49 1.50 2.73
C ILE A 73 0.52 0.84 1.80
N PHE A 74 0.39 -0.47 1.62
CA PHE A 74 1.27 -1.23 0.76
C PHE A 74 0.47 -1.99 -0.29
N ASN A 75 0.70 -1.66 -1.56
CA ASN A 75 0.25 -2.50 -2.67
C ASN A 75 1.47 -3.30 -3.12
N PRO A 76 1.56 -4.59 -2.75
CA PRO A 76 2.76 -5.36 -3.03
C PRO A 76 2.92 -5.67 -4.51
N ALA A 77 1.84 -5.77 -5.27
CA ALA A 77 1.88 -6.21 -6.65
C ALA A 77 2.67 -7.52 -6.72
N ALA A 78 3.80 -7.58 -7.43
CA ALA A 78 4.57 -8.80 -7.53
C ALA A 78 5.35 -9.17 -6.25
N PHE A 79 5.40 -8.30 -5.25
CA PHE A 79 6.10 -8.57 -3.99
C PHE A 79 5.26 -9.35 -2.96
N GLY A 80 4.02 -9.70 -3.27
CA GLY A 80 3.12 -10.33 -2.30
C GLY A 80 3.55 -11.71 -1.82
N THR A 81 4.29 -12.45 -2.63
CA THR A 81 4.71 -13.82 -2.32
C THR A 81 6.15 -14.05 -2.73
N GLY A 82 6.93 -14.71 -1.88
CA GLY A 82 8.32 -15.06 -2.19
C GLY A 82 9.35 -14.02 -1.79
N TYR A 83 8.97 -13.06 -0.94
CA TYR A 83 9.86 -11.96 -0.52
C TYR A 83 9.92 -11.89 1.00
N PRO A 84 10.61 -12.85 1.65
CA PRO A 84 10.62 -12.93 3.12
C PRO A 84 11.20 -11.70 3.82
N ALA A 85 12.09 -10.97 3.18
CA ALA A 85 12.64 -9.74 3.76
C ALA A 85 11.57 -8.65 3.92
N LEU A 86 10.61 -8.58 2.99
CA LEU A 86 9.48 -7.66 3.11
C LEU A 86 8.53 -8.07 4.22
N VAL A 87 8.24 -9.36 4.33
CA VAL A 87 7.41 -9.90 5.42
C VAL A 87 8.05 -9.55 6.76
N ALA A 88 9.36 -9.77 6.89
CA ALA A 88 10.09 -9.44 8.12
C ALA A 88 10.01 -7.95 8.45
N ALA A 89 10.27 -7.08 7.47
CA ALA A 89 10.25 -5.64 7.68
C ALA A 89 8.88 -5.16 8.15
N LEU A 90 7.82 -5.59 7.47
CA LEU A 90 6.46 -5.20 7.82
C LEU A 90 6.06 -5.66 9.22
N SER A 91 6.55 -6.83 9.66
CA SER A 91 6.26 -7.36 10.99
C SER A 91 7.03 -6.67 12.11
N GLN A 92 8.16 -6.05 11.79
CA GLN A 92 9.07 -5.46 12.79
C GLN A 92 8.80 -4.00 13.10
N VAL A 93 8.15 -3.27 12.19
CA VAL A 93 7.91 -1.83 12.36
C VAL A 93 6.74 -1.57 13.30
N LYS A 94 6.72 -0.38 13.90
CA LYS A 94 5.72 0.00 14.91
C LYS A 94 4.41 0.48 14.32
N PHE A 95 4.44 1.00 13.08
CA PHE A 95 3.23 1.54 12.46
C PHE A 95 2.40 0.42 11.81
N PRO A 96 1.06 0.58 11.80
CA PRO A 96 0.21 -0.38 11.12
C PRO A 96 0.29 -0.20 9.61
N THR A 97 0.17 -1.31 8.88
CA THR A 97 0.14 -1.33 7.42
C THR A 97 -1.19 -1.90 6.96
N ILE A 98 -1.80 -1.26 5.97
CA ILE A 98 -2.96 -1.79 5.26
C ILE A 98 -2.49 -2.23 3.87
N GLU A 99 -2.74 -3.47 3.52
CA GLU A 99 -2.42 -3.97 2.19
C GLU A 99 -3.58 -3.67 1.26
N VAL A 100 -3.28 -3.08 0.08
CA VAL A 100 -4.29 -2.75 -0.92
C VAL A 100 -3.98 -3.45 -2.23
N HIS A 101 -4.98 -4.09 -2.81
CA HIS A 101 -4.93 -4.66 -4.15
C HIS A 101 -6.02 -4.02 -4.99
N ILE A 102 -5.68 -3.67 -6.23
CA ILE A 102 -6.63 -3.07 -7.19
C ILE A 102 -7.68 -4.10 -7.59
N SER A 103 -7.24 -5.31 -7.93
CA SER A 103 -8.12 -6.44 -8.23
C SER A 103 -8.22 -7.35 -7.01
N ASN A 104 -9.00 -8.43 -7.11
CA ASN A 104 -9.06 -9.43 -6.05
C ASN A 104 -8.09 -10.58 -6.37
N PRO A 105 -6.88 -10.58 -5.79
CA PRO A 105 -5.87 -11.58 -6.11
C PRO A 105 -6.25 -12.98 -5.62
N ILE A 106 -7.12 -13.11 -4.64
CA ILE A 106 -7.55 -14.39 -4.10
C ILE A 106 -8.27 -15.21 -5.18
N ARG A 107 -8.92 -14.55 -6.14
CA ARG A 107 -9.58 -15.22 -7.27
C ARG A 107 -8.59 -15.89 -8.22
N ARG A 108 -7.30 -15.50 -8.17
CA ARG A 108 -6.26 -15.96 -9.10
C ARG A 108 -5.25 -16.91 -8.48
N GLY A 109 -5.33 -17.17 -7.17
CA GLY A 109 -4.36 -18.05 -6.56
C GLY A 109 -4.16 -17.86 -5.07
N PRO A 110 -3.00 -18.25 -4.54
CA PRO A 110 -2.74 -18.24 -3.11
C PRO A 110 -2.77 -16.84 -2.50
N ALA A 111 -3.04 -16.80 -1.21
CA ALA A 111 -3.10 -15.56 -0.46
C ALA A 111 -1.71 -14.88 -0.39
N SER A 112 -1.71 -13.56 -0.25
CA SER A 112 -0.50 -12.76 -0.12
C SER A 112 0.19 -13.01 1.22
N GLN A 113 1.50 -13.24 1.20
CA GLN A 113 2.30 -13.43 2.41
C GLN A 113 2.47 -12.10 3.18
N THR A 114 2.55 -10.98 2.46
CA THR A 114 2.63 -9.67 3.10
C THR A 114 1.31 -9.28 3.77
N ALA A 115 0.18 -9.79 3.27
CA ALA A 115 -1.12 -9.58 3.91
C ALA A 115 -1.17 -10.18 5.31
N ALA A 116 -0.50 -11.31 5.51
CA ALA A 116 -0.50 -12.00 6.81
C ALA A 116 0.13 -11.16 7.93
N VAL A 117 1.01 -10.21 7.59
CA VAL A 117 1.67 -9.31 8.56
C VAL A 117 1.14 -7.88 8.50
N SER A 118 0.07 -7.65 7.74
CA SER A 118 -0.60 -6.36 7.65
C SER A 118 -1.75 -6.29 8.65
N GLN A 119 -2.09 -5.08 9.09
CA GLN A 119 -3.22 -4.82 9.99
C GLN A 119 -4.55 -5.20 9.35
N GLY A 120 -4.69 -4.94 8.06
CA GLY A 120 -5.89 -5.23 7.30
C GLY A 120 -5.62 -5.26 5.82
N VAL A 121 -6.62 -5.70 5.05
CA VAL A 121 -6.51 -5.86 3.60
C VAL A 121 -7.74 -5.29 2.93
N VAL A 122 -7.53 -4.53 1.85
CA VAL A 122 -8.59 -4.05 0.96
C VAL A 122 -8.25 -4.55 -0.44
N ALA A 123 -9.17 -5.24 -1.09
CA ALA A 123 -8.92 -5.81 -2.41
C ALA A 123 -10.18 -5.79 -3.27
N GLY A 124 -9.99 -5.53 -4.58
CA GLY A 124 -11.07 -5.70 -5.55
C GLY A 124 -11.87 -4.44 -5.87
N PHE A 125 -11.49 -3.27 -5.35
CA PHE A 125 -12.25 -2.04 -5.54
C PHE A 125 -11.57 -1.04 -6.47
N GLY A 126 -10.56 -1.47 -7.25
CA GLY A 126 -9.81 -0.56 -8.09
C GLY A 126 -9.15 0.55 -7.29
N VAL A 127 -9.10 1.75 -7.84
CA VAL A 127 -8.48 2.89 -7.15
C VAL A 127 -9.22 3.28 -5.87
N ALA A 128 -10.52 3.02 -5.79
CA ALA A 128 -11.31 3.32 -4.58
C ALA A 128 -10.81 2.56 -3.35
N GLY A 129 -10.08 1.46 -3.53
CA GLY A 129 -9.46 0.73 -2.42
C GLY A 129 -8.53 1.60 -1.59
N TYR A 130 -7.85 2.54 -2.21
CA TYR A 130 -6.99 3.47 -1.47
C TYR A 130 -7.80 4.41 -0.58
N ALA A 131 -8.96 4.86 -1.04
CA ALA A 131 -9.86 5.68 -0.23
C ALA A 131 -10.37 4.90 0.98
N LEU A 132 -10.74 3.63 0.78
CA LEU A 132 -11.19 2.76 1.86
C LEU A 132 -10.09 2.55 2.91
N ALA A 133 -8.86 2.30 2.45
CA ALA A 133 -7.73 2.10 3.34
C ALA A 133 -7.40 3.38 4.13
N LEU A 134 -7.38 4.53 3.46
CA LEU A 134 -7.10 5.81 4.11
C LEU A 134 -8.18 6.16 5.14
N ARG A 135 -9.45 5.93 4.83
CA ARG A 135 -10.53 6.15 5.79
C ARG A 135 -10.38 5.23 7.00
N GLY A 136 -10.08 3.96 6.76
CA GLY A 136 -9.85 3.00 7.83
C GLY A 136 -8.68 3.40 8.72
N LEU A 137 -7.60 3.88 8.13
CA LEU A 137 -6.42 4.35 8.89
C LEU A 137 -6.75 5.59 9.71
N LYS A 138 -7.51 6.52 9.15
CA LYS A 138 -7.95 7.70 9.90
C LYS A 138 -8.66 7.31 11.18
N ASP A 139 -9.61 6.39 11.09
CA ASP A 139 -10.39 5.93 12.25
C ASP A 139 -9.50 5.13 13.21
N LEU A 140 -8.63 4.27 12.69
CA LEU A 140 -7.72 3.45 13.51
C LEU A 140 -6.75 4.32 14.31
N LEU A 141 -6.14 5.33 13.67
CA LEU A 141 -5.18 6.21 14.33
C LEU A 141 -5.87 7.12 15.36
N ALA A 142 -7.09 7.56 15.10
CA ALA A 142 -7.86 8.35 16.06
C ALA A 142 -8.20 7.54 17.31
N ALA A 143 -8.46 6.24 17.17
CA ALA A 143 -8.82 5.37 18.28
C ALA A 143 -7.64 5.09 19.24
N LYS A 144 -6.40 5.35 18.79
CA LYS A 144 -5.19 5.12 19.61
C LYS A 144 -4.87 6.26 20.57
N LYS A 145 -5.61 7.35 20.52
CA LYS A 145 -5.37 8.51 21.39
C LYS A 145 -6.00 8.35 22.77
#